data_2a19a3c3fef9343d9396d3332f9c51e3
#
_entry.id   2a19a3c3fef9343d9396d3332f9c51e3
#
_cell.length_a   1.000
_cell.length_b   1.000
_cell.length_c   1.000
_cell.angle_alpha   90.00
_cell.angle_beta   90.00
_cell.angle_gamma   90.00
#
_symmetry.space_group_name_H-M   'P 1'
#
loop_
_entity.id
_entity.type
_entity.pdbx_description
1 polymer ?
#
loop_
_entity_poly.entity_id
_entity_poly.type
_entity_poly.pdbx_seq_one_letter_code
_entity_poly.pdbx_strand_id
1 'polypeptide(L)'
;GSEKRISLALGVESPDALARRLEQILEQAPPKTLGEKIFLLGKTVALGRYFPRLVNMSRPPCQAVVLTGADVDLSILPILTCWPGDAGPFITLPVVFTKSLLTGRRNAGMYRMQVFDRNTTGMHWHVHKDGARDFREYSRAGKRMEVAVAIGTDPAITYAATAPLPPGIDEMTLAGFIRQEPVKMVKGVTVDMEVPAEAE
;
A
#
# COMPACT_ATOMS: atom_id res chain seq x y z
N GLY A 1 7.98 -21.42 -5.10
CA GLY A 1 6.62 -20.95 -5.35
C GLY A 1 5.90 -21.82 -6.36
N SER A 2 4.60 -21.69 -6.45
CA SER A 2 3.80 -22.33 -7.49
C SER A 2 2.62 -21.42 -7.85
N GLU A 3 2.06 -21.57 -9.06
CA GLU A 3 0.88 -20.82 -9.50
C GLU A 3 -0.29 -20.98 -8.52
N LYS A 4 -0.50 -22.20 -8.02
CA LYS A 4 -1.54 -22.47 -7.00
C LYS A 4 -1.36 -21.61 -5.75
N ARG A 5 -0.13 -21.44 -5.24
CA ARG A 5 0.13 -20.61 -4.05
C ARG A 5 -0.06 -19.12 -4.35
N ILE A 6 0.35 -18.66 -5.54
CA ILE A 6 0.12 -17.28 -5.97
C ILE A 6 -1.37 -17.00 -6.09
N SER A 7 -2.11 -17.92 -6.73
CA SER A 7 -3.57 -17.79 -6.88
C SER A 7 -4.28 -17.72 -5.54
N LEU A 8 -3.91 -18.58 -4.59
CA LEU A 8 -4.44 -18.56 -3.23
C LEU A 8 -4.11 -17.27 -2.49
N ALA A 9 -2.85 -16.81 -2.58
CA ALA A 9 -2.42 -15.57 -1.93
C ALA A 9 -3.16 -14.35 -2.48
N LEU A 10 -3.33 -14.25 -3.79
CA LEU A 10 -4.03 -13.13 -4.44
C LEU A 10 -5.55 -13.30 -4.47
N GLY A 11 -6.10 -14.46 -4.10
CA GLY A 11 -7.53 -14.74 -4.17
C GLY A 11 -8.05 -14.76 -5.61
N VAL A 12 -7.27 -15.27 -6.55
CA VAL A 12 -7.59 -15.32 -7.99
C VAL A 12 -7.63 -16.76 -8.48
N GLU A 13 -8.34 -17.01 -9.57
CA GLU A 13 -8.42 -18.33 -10.20
C GLU A 13 -7.04 -18.80 -10.70
N SER A 14 -6.33 -17.89 -11.40
CA SER A 14 -4.96 -18.10 -11.84
C SER A 14 -4.26 -16.75 -12.07
N PRO A 15 -2.91 -16.71 -12.08
CA PRO A 15 -2.16 -15.51 -12.47
C PRO A 15 -2.52 -15.03 -13.87
N ASP A 16 -2.74 -15.94 -14.83
CA ASP A 16 -3.14 -15.62 -16.20
C ASP A 16 -4.54 -14.99 -16.26
N ALA A 17 -5.48 -15.45 -15.43
CA ALA A 17 -6.80 -14.83 -15.34
C ALA A 17 -6.72 -13.39 -14.82
N LEU A 18 -5.82 -13.11 -13.88
CA LEU A 18 -5.55 -11.75 -13.42
C LEU A 18 -4.89 -10.91 -14.51
N ALA A 19 -3.88 -11.45 -15.22
CA ALA A 19 -3.20 -10.77 -16.32
C ALA A 19 -4.20 -10.34 -17.39
N ARG A 20 -5.06 -11.25 -17.87
CA ARG A 20 -6.11 -10.92 -18.85
C ARG A 20 -7.06 -9.83 -18.36
N ARG A 21 -7.44 -9.82 -17.08
CA ARG A 21 -8.28 -8.75 -16.50
C ARG A 21 -7.58 -7.39 -16.51
N LEU A 22 -6.27 -7.36 -16.23
CA LEU A 22 -5.47 -6.14 -16.27
C LEU A 22 -5.27 -5.64 -17.71
N GLU A 23 -4.94 -6.52 -18.65
CA GLU A 23 -4.82 -6.21 -20.07
C GLU A 23 -6.09 -5.55 -20.63
N GLN A 24 -7.26 -6.09 -20.33
CA GLN A 24 -8.56 -5.51 -20.73
C GLN A 24 -8.79 -4.06 -20.25
N ILE A 25 -8.07 -3.62 -19.22
CA ILE A 25 -8.13 -2.24 -18.74
C ILE A 25 -7.06 -1.39 -19.41
N LEU A 26 -5.84 -1.93 -19.57
CA LEU A 26 -4.67 -1.20 -20.06
C LEU A 26 -4.66 -1.02 -21.58
N GLU A 27 -5.17 -1.99 -22.36
CA GLU A 27 -5.15 -2.00 -23.83
C GLU A 27 -6.19 -1.08 -24.48
N GLN A 28 -6.86 -0.23 -23.73
CA GLN A 28 -7.87 0.65 -24.31
C GLN A 28 -7.22 1.79 -25.10
N ALA A 29 -7.33 1.75 -26.41
CA ALA A 29 -6.99 2.88 -27.25
C ALA A 29 -7.83 4.11 -26.86
N PRO A 30 -7.31 5.33 -27.00
CA PRO A 30 -8.07 6.55 -26.72
C PRO A 30 -9.37 6.56 -27.54
N PRO A 31 -10.52 6.84 -26.92
CA PRO A 31 -11.81 6.78 -27.57
C PRO A 31 -11.91 7.85 -28.67
N LYS A 32 -12.28 7.45 -29.88
CA LYS A 32 -12.43 8.33 -31.07
C LYS A 32 -13.86 8.78 -31.26
N THR A 33 -14.84 7.97 -30.83
CA THR A 33 -16.26 8.26 -31.03
C THR A 33 -16.96 8.59 -29.70
N LEU A 34 -18.16 9.23 -29.80
CA LEU A 34 -18.98 9.53 -28.61
C LEU A 34 -19.45 8.25 -27.92
N GLY A 35 -19.80 7.22 -28.67
CA GLY A 35 -20.18 5.91 -28.13
C GLY A 35 -19.05 5.24 -27.35
N GLU A 36 -17.81 5.28 -27.86
CA GLU A 36 -16.64 4.78 -27.20
C GLU A 36 -16.34 5.56 -25.90
N LYS A 37 -16.56 6.88 -25.91
CA LYS A 37 -16.41 7.73 -24.69
C LYS A 37 -17.42 7.34 -23.60
N ILE A 38 -18.69 7.10 -23.97
CA ILE A 38 -19.73 6.65 -23.04
C ILE A 38 -19.39 5.26 -22.49
N PHE A 39 -18.95 4.35 -23.35
CA PHE A 39 -18.54 3.00 -22.95
C PHE A 39 -17.33 3.03 -21.99
N LEU A 40 -16.33 3.87 -22.28
CA LEU A 40 -15.16 4.06 -21.42
C LEU A 40 -15.55 4.67 -20.07
N LEU A 41 -16.47 5.66 -20.08
CA LEU A 41 -17.01 6.23 -18.84
C LEU A 41 -17.70 5.17 -17.98
N GLY A 42 -18.52 4.30 -18.60
CA GLY A 42 -19.16 3.19 -17.89
C GLY A 42 -18.14 2.23 -17.24
N LYS A 43 -17.04 1.91 -17.95
CA LYS A 43 -15.96 1.09 -17.39
C LYS A 43 -15.21 1.81 -16.24
N THR A 44 -14.94 3.11 -16.39
CA THR A 44 -14.30 3.91 -15.34
C THR A 44 -15.17 3.97 -14.08
N VAL A 45 -16.48 4.14 -14.24
CA VAL A 45 -17.46 4.09 -13.14
C VAL A 45 -17.45 2.69 -12.49
N ALA A 46 -17.38 1.63 -13.30
CA ALA A 46 -17.31 0.26 -12.78
C ALA A 46 -16.03 -0.02 -11.97
N LEU A 47 -14.91 0.63 -12.31
CA LEU A 47 -13.67 0.57 -11.52
C LEU A 47 -13.81 1.30 -10.17
N GLY A 48 -14.68 2.30 -10.08
CA GLY A 48 -14.96 3.03 -8.85
C GLY A 48 -15.45 2.15 -7.70
N ARG A 49 -16.03 0.98 -8.00
CA ARG A 49 -16.44 0.00 -6.98
C ARG A 49 -15.27 -0.57 -6.17
N TYR A 50 -14.05 -0.50 -6.71
CA TYR A 50 -12.83 -1.00 -6.07
C TYR A 50 -12.07 0.08 -5.30
N PHE A 51 -12.54 1.32 -5.32
CA PHE A 51 -11.90 2.38 -4.54
C PHE A 51 -11.91 2.04 -3.06
N PRO A 52 -10.79 2.29 -2.36
CA PRO A 52 -10.71 2.02 -0.94
C PRO A 52 -11.83 2.75 -0.19
N ARG A 53 -12.37 2.11 0.83
CA ARG A 53 -13.48 2.64 1.62
C ARG A 53 -13.05 2.89 3.05
N LEU A 54 -13.14 4.14 3.48
CA LEU A 54 -13.00 4.46 4.89
C LEU A 54 -14.20 3.87 5.65
N VAL A 55 -13.91 2.99 6.59
CA VAL A 55 -14.92 2.34 7.41
C VAL A 55 -14.81 2.81 8.86
N ASN A 56 -15.97 2.98 9.51
CA ASN A 56 -15.99 3.29 10.93
C ASN A 56 -16.14 1.98 11.71
N MET A 57 -15.02 1.44 12.16
CA MET A 57 -14.96 0.25 13.01
C MET A 57 -14.54 0.67 14.41
N SER A 58 -15.30 0.28 15.42
CA SER A 58 -14.99 0.60 16.81
C SER A 58 -13.67 -0.05 17.28
N ARG A 59 -13.30 -1.18 16.71
CA ARG A 59 -12.08 -1.93 17.02
C ARG A 59 -11.57 -2.68 15.79
N PRO A 60 -10.93 -1.99 14.84
CA PRO A 60 -10.38 -2.67 13.67
C PRO A 60 -9.23 -3.62 14.07
N PRO A 61 -9.02 -4.73 13.36
CA PRO A 61 -7.93 -5.69 13.65
C PRO A 61 -6.57 -5.02 13.83
N CYS A 62 -6.19 -4.11 12.94
CA CYS A 62 -4.92 -3.38 13.02
C CYS A 62 -4.77 -2.45 14.25
N GLN A 63 -5.81 -2.27 15.04
CA GLN A 63 -5.83 -1.46 16.26
C GLN A 63 -6.35 -2.26 17.47
N ALA A 64 -6.34 -3.59 17.40
CA ALA A 64 -6.75 -4.45 18.50
C ALA A 64 -5.84 -4.30 19.72
N VAL A 65 -4.55 -4.06 19.48
CA VAL A 65 -3.54 -3.70 20.48
C VAL A 65 -2.91 -2.37 20.05
N VAL A 66 -2.87 -1.41 20.97
CA VAL A 66 -2.25 -0.09 20.72
C VAL A 66 -1.21 0.17 21.78
N LEU A 67 0.06 0.29 21.37
CA LEU A 67 1.19 0.64 22.20
C LEU A 67 1.68 2.03 21.81
N THR A 68 1.87 2.92 22.76
CA THR A 68 2.28 4.31 22.50
C THR A 68 3.36 4.77 23.48
N GLY A 69 4.12 5.77 23.09
CA GLY A 69 5.13 6.39 23.96
C GLY A 69 6.18 5.38 24.46
N ALA A 70 6.28 5.23 25.77
CA ALA A 70 7.27 4.35 26.42
C ALA A 70 6.98 2.85 26.23
N ASP A 71 5.75 2.49 25.87
CA ASP A 71 5.35 1.10 25.69
C ASP A 71 5.72 0.55 24.30
N VAL A 72 6.15 1.43 23.37
CA VAL A 72 6.57 1.01 22.03
C VAL A 72 7.83 0.17 22.11
N ASP A 73 7.77 -1.04 21.59
CA ASP A 73 8.92 -1.94 21.52
C ASP A 73 8.82 -2.85 20.27
N LEU A 74 9.69 -2.61 19.30
CA LEU A 74 9.74 -3.39 18.05
C LEU A 74 10.24 -4.82 18.26
N SER A 75 10.85 -5.14 19.41
CA SER A 75 11.32 -6.49 19.73
C SER A 75 10.19 -7.50 19.91
N ILE A 76 8.94 -7.04 20.09
CA ILE A 76 7.75 -7.92 20.13
C ILE A 76 7.46 -8.56 18.76
N LEU A 77 7.98 -7.98 17.68
CA LEU A 77 7.83 -8.50 16.32
C LEU A 77 8.97 -9.45 15.96
N PRO A 78 8.72 -10.55 15.25
CA PRO A 78 9.75 -11.50 14.85
C PRO A 78 10.57 -10.96 13.66
N ILE A 79 11.30 -9.87 13.86
CA ILE A 79 12.08 -9.20 12.82
C ILE A 79 13.41 -9.93 12.63
N LEU A 80 13.70 -10.32 11.40
CA LEU A 80 14.83 -11.16 11.05
C LEU A 80 16.03 -10.35 10.55
N THR A 81 17.24 -10.82 10.86
CA THR A 81 18.45 -10.54 10.08
C THR A 81 18.47 -11.55 8.95
N CYS A 82 18.16 -11.13 7.71
CA CYS A 82 17.91 -12.05 6.61
C CYS A 82 19.19 -12.65 6.02
N TRP A 83 20.30 -11.90 6.05
CA TRP A 83 21.59 -12.28 5.48
C TRP A 83 22.73 -12.01 6.46
N PRO A 84 23.82 -12.81 6.43
CA PRO A 84 24.97 -12.59 7.32
C PRO A 84 25.63 -11.22 7.17
N GLY A 85 25.53 -10.59 6.01
CA GLY A 85 26.09 -9.27 5.72
C GLY A 85 25.11 -8.09 5.93
N ASP A 86 23.88 -8.36 6.40
CA ASP A 86 22.94 -7.28 6.74
C ASP A 86 23.43 -6.52 7.97
N ALA A 87 23.17 -5.21 7.98
CA ALA A 87 23.54 -4.31 9.08
C ALA A 87 22.69 -4.49 10.35
N GLY A 88 21.85 -5.52 10.42
CA GLY A 88 20.96 -5.83 11.53
C GLY A 88 19.62 -6.36 11.07
N PRO A 89 18.60 -6.36 11.95
CA PRO A 89 17.27 -6.84 11.63
C PRO A 89 16.52 -5.86 10.71
N PHE A 90 15.76 -6.42 9.77
CA PHE A 90 14.98 -5.64 8.81
C PHE A 90 13.53 -6.10 8.76
N ILE A 91 12.59 -5.15 8.84
CA ILE A 91 11.20 -5.36 8.48
C ILE A 91 11.16 -5.52 6.96
N THR A 92 10.77 -6.69 6.50
CA THR A 92 10.63 -7.03 5.08
C THR A 92 9.15 -6.97 4.69
N LEU A 93 8.87 -6.59 3.42
CA LEU A 93 7.52 -6.49 2.89
C LEU A 93 6.57 -5.52 3.64
N PRO A 94 7.04 -4.47 4.34
CA PRO A 94 6.12 -3.50 4.92
C PRO A 94 5.50 -2.65 3.82
N VAL A 95 4.22 -2.34 3.96
CA VAL A 95 3.54 -1.36 3.10
C VAL A 95 3.56 -0.01 3.80
N VAL A 96 4.32 0.92 3.24
CA VAL A 96 4.59 2.24 3.81
C VAL A 96 3.66 3.26 3.15
N PHE A 97 2.85 3.91 3.96
CA PHE A 97 1.95 4.97 3.55
C PHE A 97 2.59 6.32 3.79
N THR A 98 2.63 7.13 2.74
CA THR A 98 3.05 8.53 2.78
C THR A 98 1.96 9.41 2.19
N LYS A 99 2.03 10.72 2.41
CA LYS A 99 1.09 11.70 1.84
C LYS A 99 1.90 12.87 1.29
N SER A 100 1.70 13.21 0.03
CA SER A 100 2.32 14.41 -0.57
C SER A 100 1.86 15.66 0.18
N LEU A 101 2.81 16.48 0.59
CA LEU A 101 2.54 17.77 1.21
C LEU A 101 1.84 18.76 0.27
N LEU A 102 2.14 18.66 -1.04
CA LEU A 102 1.65 19.58 -2.05
C LEU A 102 0.25 19.22 -2.55
N THR A 103 -0.04 17.93 -2.69
CA THR A 103 -1.29 17.46 -3.30
C THR A 103 -2.25 16.81 -2.31
N GLY A 104 -1.79 16.44 -1.11
CA GLY A 104 -2.54 15.67 -0.13
C GLY A 104 -2.80 14.21 -0.56
N ARG A 105 -2.26 13.76 -1.70
CA ARG A 105 -2.47 12.40 -2.19
C ARG A 105 -1.68 11.40 -1.37
N ARG A 106 -2.32 10.29 -1.04
CA ARG A 106 -1.68 9.13 -0.44
C ARG A 106 -0.86 8.39 -1.49
N ASN A 107 0.24 7.82 -1.06
CA ASN A 107 1.05 6.83 -1.76
C ASN A 107 1.24 5.63 -0.84
N ALA A 108 1.19 4.44 -1.37
CA ALA A 108 1.52 3.21 -0.66
C ALA A 108 2.63 2.48 -1.41
N GLY A 109 3.79 2.36 -0.79
CA GLY A 109 4.95 1.71 -1.39
C GLY A 109 5.60 0.69 -0.47
N MET A 110 6.22 -0.33 -1.05
CA MET A 110 6.96 -1.32 -0.28
C MET A 110 8.43 -0.89 -0.15
N TYR A 111 8.86 -0.61 1.08
CA TYR A 111 10.21 -0.16 1.38
C TYR A 111 10.76 -0.90 2.61
N ARG A 112 11.87 -1.60 2.45
CA ARG A 112 12.57 -2.29 3.53
C ARG A 112 12.97 -1.31 4.65
N MET A 113 12.78 -1.69 5.91
CA MET A 113 13.08 -0.84 7.06
C MET A 113 14.08 -1.55 7.98
N GLN A 114 15.21 -0.92 8.27
CA GLN A 114 16.15 -1.40 9.28
C GLN A 114 15.68 -1.02 10.67
N VAL A 115 15.71 -1.94 11.60
CA VAL A 115 15.46 -1.66 13.02
C VAL A 115 16.78 -1.31 13.70
N PHE A 116 16.86 -0.13 14.31
CA PHE A 116 18.05 0.34 15.03
C PHE A 116 17.96 0.05 16.52
N ASP A 117 16.79 0.29 17.10
CA ASP A 117 16.51 0.07 18.52
C ASP A 117 15.00 -0.24 18.71
N ARG A 118 14.56 -0.21 19.99
CA ARG A 118 13.19 -0.58 20.34
C ARG A 118 12.08 0.25 19.67
N ASN A 119 12.38 1.46 19.21
CA ASN A 119 11.37 2.37 18.64
C ASN A 119 11.91 3.23 17.49
N THR A 120 13.09 2.92 16.96
CA THR A 120 13.71 3.66 15.87
C THR A 120 14.00 2.76 14.68
N THR A 121 13.64 3.21 13.50
CA THR A 121 13.88 2.50 12.24
C THR A 121 14.49 3.42 11.20
N GLY A 122 15.25 2.84 10.25
CA GLY A 122 15.73 3.50 9.06
C GLY A 122 14.95 3.06 7.83
N MET A 123 14.35 4.01 7.12
CA MET A 123 13.61 3.74 5.89
C MET A 123 14.54 3.70 4.68
N HIS A 124 14.51 2.61 3.92
CA HIS A 124 15.33 2.47 2.72
C HIS A 124 14.58 2.99 1.49
N TRP A 125 14.67 4.29 1.23
CA TRP A 125 14.11 4.93 0.04
C TRP A 125 15.15 5.17 -1.03
N HIS A 126 14.90 4.64 -2.23
CA HIS A 126 15.62 5.07 -3.42
C HIS A 126 15.11 6.44 -3.88
N VAL A 127 16.04 7.30 -4.38
CA VAL A 127 15.76 8.70 -4.69
C VAL A 127 14.62 8.92 -5.70
N HIS A 128 14.39 7.98 -6.59
CA HIS A 128 13.37 8.06 -7.65
C HIS A 128 11.99 7.53 -7.23
N LYS A 129 11.85 6.98 -6.02
CA LYS A 129 10.59 6.43 -5.52
C LYS A 129 9.67 7.53 -4.99
N ASP A 130 8.36 7.24 -5.01
CA ASP A 130 7.32 8.17 -4.59
C ASP A 130 7.45 8.56 -3.11
N GLY A 131 7.71 7.63 -2.20
CA GLY A 131 7.97 7.96 -0.80
C GLY A 131 9.14 8.92 -0.61
N ALA A 132 10.22 8.76 -1.39
CA ALA A 132 11.35 9.70 -1.36
C ALA A 132 10.99 11.07 -1.96
N ARG A 133 10.09 11.10 -2.96
CA ARG A 133 9.55 12.37 -3.51
C ARG A 133 8.77 13.10 -2.43
N ASP A 134 7.83 12.44 -1.78
CA ASP A 134 7.01 13.00 -0.71
C ASP A 134 7.91 13.52 0.43
N PHE A 135 8.89 12.74 0.86
CA PHE A 135 9.85 13.17 1.88
C PHE A 135 10.60 14.45 1.50
N ARG A 136 11.02 14.59 0.22
CA ARG A 136 11.69 15.83 -0.23
C ARG A 136 10.79 17.06 -0.16
N GLU A 137 9.47 16.90 -0.37
CA GLU A 137 8.52 18.03 -0.22
C GLU A 137 8.51 18.53 1.23
N TYR A 138 8.40 17.61 2.21
CA TYR A 138 8.42 17.95 3.62
C TYR A 138 9.78 18.53 4.06
N SER A 139 10.88 17.92 3.63
CA SER A 139 12.24 18.37 3.93
C SER A 139 12.48 19.80 3.46
N ARG A 140 12.07 20.12 2.21
CA ARG A 140 12.17 21.48 1.66
C ARG A 140 11.31 22.50 2.41
N ALA A 141 10.19 22.05 2.97
CA ALA A 141 9.31 22.90 3.78
C ALA A 141 9.74 22.98 5.26
N GLY A 142 10.83 22.30 5.67
CA GLY A 142 11.27 22.25 7.06
C GLY A 142 10.26 21.56 7.99
N LYS A 143 9.44 20.65 7.46
CA LYS A 143 8.37 19.93 8.20
C LYS A 143 8.73 18.47 8.41
N ARG A 144 8.23 17.90 9.50
CA ARG A 144 8.25 16.44 9.71
C ARG A 144 7.18 15.80 8.83
N MET A 145 7.54 14.68 8.18
CA MET A 145 6.58 13.87 7.43
C MET A 145 6.03 12.76 8.33
N GLU A 146 4.72 12.69 8.42
CA GLU A 146 4.05 11.55 9.02
C GLU A 146 4.12 10.34 8.08
N VAL A 147 4.30 9.16 8.66
CA VAL A 147 4.37 7.88 7.94
C VAL A 147 3.61 6.85 8.72
N ALA A 148 2.79 6.05 8.03
CA ALA A 148 2.23 4.85 8.60
C ALA A 148 2.81 3.63 7.90
N VAL A 149 3.04 2.55 8.65
CA VAL A 149 3.61 1.31 8.13
C VAL A 149 2.69 0.16 8.49
N ALA A 150 2.12 -0.48 7.48
CA ALA A 150 1.33 -1.69 7.65
C ALA A 150 2.21 -2.93 7.46
N ILE A 151 2.20 -3.81 8.44
CA ILE A 151 2.89 -5.10 8.44
C ILE A 151 1.80 -6.18 8.38
N GLY A 152 2.08 -7.32 7.73
CA GLY A 152 1.08 -8.41 7.63
C GLY A 152 -0.17 -8.04 6.84
N THR A 153 -0.04 -7.21 5.80
CA THR A 153 -1.17 -6.86 4.93
C THR A 153 -1.60 -8.02 4.05
N ASP A 154 -2.82 -7.93 3.54
CA ASP A 154 -3.28 -8.81 2.46
C ASP A 154 -2.25 -8.84 1.31
N PRO A 155 -1.92 -10.02 0.75
CA PRO A 155 -0.95 -10.14 -0.34
C PRO A 155 -1.28 -9.29 -1.57
N ALA A 156 -2.55 -9.02 -1.88
CA ALA A 156 -2.92 -8.13 -2.96
C ALA A 156 -2.53 -6.67 -2.67
N ILE A 157 -2.59 -6.23 -1.41
CA ILE A 157 -2.12 -4.91 -0.97
C ILE A 157 -0.59 -4.83 -1.10
N THR A 158 0.13 -5.84 -0.60
CA THR A 158 1.59 -5.92 -0.73
C THR A 158 2.02 -5.90 -2.20
N TYR A 159 1.33 -6.65 -3.06
CA TYR A 159 1.60 -6.66 -4.50
C TYR A 159 1.32 -5.29 -5.14
N ALA A 160 0.17 -4.68 -4.84
CA ALA A 160 -0.22 -3.38 -5.36
C ALA A 160 0.78 -2.28 -4.99
N ALA A 161 1.34 -2.31 -3.77
CA ALA A 161 2.38 -1.39 -3.31
C ALA A 161 3.72 -1.52 -4.07
N THR A 162 3.91 -2.57 -4.86
CA THR A 162 5.08 -2.75 -5.73
C THR A 162 4.83 -2.41 -7.19
N ALA A 163 3.56 -2.29 -7.58
CA ALA A 163 3.18 -2.10 -8.97
C ALA A 163 3.60 -0.71 -9.51
N PRO A 164 4.14 -0.63 -10.72
CA PRO A 164 4.49 0.65 -11.35
C PRO A 164 3.25 1.34 -11.90
N LEU A 165 2.40 1.85 -11.00
CA LEU A 165 1.17 2.52 -11.39
C LEU A 165 1.44 3.91 -11.99
N PRO A 166 0.61 4.36 -12.94
CA PRO A 166 0.65 5.74 -13.40
C PRO A 166 0.40 6.71 -12.25
N PRO A 167 1.01 7.92 -12.28
CA PRO A 167 0.80 8.92 -11.26
C PRO A 167 -0.68 9.23 -11.02
N GLY A 168 -1.11 9.18 -9.78
CA GLY A 168 -2.48 9.51 -9.37
C GLY A 168 -3.45 8.33 -9.33
N ILE A 169 -3.01 7.12 -9.63
CA ILE A 169 -3.76 5.89 -9.33
C ILE A 169 -3.36 5.41 -7.94
N ASP A 170 -4.35 5.23 -7.09
CA ASP A 170 -4.16 4.74 -5.71
C ASP A 170 -3.91 3.22 -5.72
N GLU A 171 -2.85 2.78 -5.08
CA GLU A 171 -2.45 1.37 -4.98
C GLU A 171 -3.55 0.52 -4.33
N MET A 172 -4.32 1.10 -3.39
CA MET A 172 -5.44 0.41 -2.75
C MET A 172 -6.58 0.14 -3.73
N THR A 173 -6.71 0.95 -4.78
CA THR A 173 -7.67 0.68 -5.88
C THR A 173 -7.22 -0.54 -6.69
N LEU A 174 -5.92 -0.69 -6.97
CA LEU A 174 -5.41 -1.89 -7.63
C LEU A 174 -5.59 -3.13 -6.75
N ALA A 175 -5.30 -3.03 -5.46
CA ALA A 175 -5.54 -4.13 -4.52
C ALA A 175 -7.02 -4.55 -4.51
N GLY A 176 -7.93 -3.58 -4.45
CA GLY A 176 -9.36 -3.82 -4.55
C GLY A 176 -9.78 -4.47 -5.87
N PHE A 177 -9.17 -4.06 -6.98
CA PHE A 177 -9.40 -4.69 -8.29
C PHE A 177 -8.94 -6.15 -8.31
N ILE A 178 -7.78 -6.47 -7.73
CA ILE A 178 -7.27 -7.85 -7.63
C ILE A 178 -8.25 -8.71 -6.83
N ARG A 179 -8.67 -8.24 -5.67
CA ARG A 179 -9.60 -8.93 -4.76
C ARG A 179 -11.06 -8.91 -5.23
N GLN A 180 -11.42 -8.07 -6.19
CA GLN A 180 -12.79 -7.82 -6.63
C GLN A 180 -13.69 -7.23 -5.52
N GLU A 181 -13.08 -6.62 -4.51
CA GLU A 181 -13.75 -5.90 -3.42
C GLU A 181 -12.91 -4.70 -2.94
N PRO A 182 -13.53 -3.62 -2.46
CA PRO A 182 -12.77 -2.46 -2.00
C PRO A 182 -11.98 -2.77 -0.74
N VAL A 183 -10.74 -2.26 -0.67
CA VAL A 183 -9.94 -2.31 0.56
C VAL A 183 -10.62 -1.47 1.64
N LYS A 184 -10.86 -2.06 2.80
CA LYS A 184 -11.37 -1.34 3.98
C LYS A 184 -10.22 -0.60 4.63
N MET A 185 -10.38 0.71 4.80
CA MET A 185 -9.39 1.58 5.43
C MET A 185 -9.94 2.14 6.73
N VAL A 186 -9.07 2.38 7.69
CA VAL A 186 -9.39 3.07 8.95
C VAL A 186 -8.37 4.19 9.19
N LYS A 187 -8.76 5.18 9.96
CA LYS A 187 -7.84 6.27 10.35
C LYS A 187 -6.76 5.73 11.29
N GLY A 188 -5.52 6.18 11.09
CA GLY A 188 -4.42 5.95 12.02
C GLY A 188 -4.72 6.55 13.40
N VAL A 189 -4.11 5.97 14.45
CA VAL A 189 -4.29 6.44 15.84
C VAL A 189 -3.45 7.67 16.12
N THR A 190 -2.22 7.70 15.62
CA THR A 190 -1.20 8.71 15.97
C THR A 190 -0.82 9.63 14.81
N VAL A 191 -1.25 9.31 13.59
CA VAL A 191 -0.94 10.07 12.37
C VAL A 191 -2.20 10.29 11.54
N ASP A 192 -2.27 11.40 10.81
CA ASP A 192 -3.36 11.69 9.87
C ASP A 192 -3.20 10.90 8.57
N MET A 193 -3.28 9.60 8.69
CA MET A 193 -3.15 8.64 7.60
C MET A 193 -4.24 7.59 7.69
N GLU A 194 -4.71 7.13 6.53
CA GLU A 194 -5.60 5.97 6.45
C GLU A 194 -4.77 4.72 6.15
N VAL A 195 -5.07 3.64 6.85
CA VAL A 195 -4.37 2.36 6.77
C VAL A 195 -5.35 1.21 6.57
N PRO A 196 -4.92 0.07 6.00
CA PRO A 196 -5.78 -1.10 5.87
C PRO A 196 -6.26 -1.58 7.24
N ALA A 197 -7.56 -1.78 7.37
CA ALA A 197 -8.20 -2.17 8.64
C ALA A 197 -7.77 -3.55 9.13
N GLU A 198 -7.38 -4.42 8.21
CA GLU A 198 -7.04 -5.84 8.46
C GLU A 198 -5.52 -6.10 8.50
N ALA A 199 -4.66 -5.07 8.53
CA ALA A 199 -3.23 -5.23 8.76
C ALA A 199 -2.94 -5.67 10.22
N GLU A 200 -1.78 -6.30 10.43
CA GLU A 200 -1.28 -6.66 11.77
C GLU A 200 -0.51 -5.53 12.44
#